data_2fe42c563460a20c4c8d8f975d4d2e21
#
_entry.id   2fe42c563460a20c4c8d8f975d4d2e21
#
_cell.length_a   1.000
_cell.length_b   1.000
_cell.length_c   1.000
_cell.angle_alpha   90.00
_cell.angle_beta   90.00
_cell.angle_gamma   90.00
#
_symmetry.space_group_name_H-M   'P 1'
#
loop_
_entity.id
_entity.type
_entity.pdbx_description
1 polymer ?
#
loop_
_entity_poly.entity_id
_entity_poly.type
_entity_poly.pdbx_seq_one_letter_code
_entity_poly.pdbx_strand_id
1 'polypeptide(L)'
;MKRRLSTLTLGALPIVVLGTLVTIDHVPGTDIDLTVPYAAEGPGPTFNTLGQIDGQDVVEIGGADVDKTRGNLNMTTVSIRSGMTLAQALSRWLFTDDTLIPLERIYPKNKTPDQVNQENQIAFSSSEASATIAAMNHLGRPVETEVASIVEESAAHGILQEGDVIMDIDGTAVGGPKQVRETVRKKKVDDSVTITYRRDGQKHEATVKLGKNPNDPTIPFLGVSMAAKPAGGITVDYHLKDIGGPSAGLMFSLAVVDKLSGGDLNGGKFVAGTGTIDDDGTVGPIGGIAHKVQAAKDAGAELFLAPAKNCSEAVSRDHDGMTVLSVDSLDDAIKQMDAYNTGGEYTTCKK
;
A
#
# COMPACT_ATOMS: atom_id res chain seq x y z
N MET A 1 28.22 49.25 38.63
CA MET A 1 27.75 47.86 38.37
C MET A 1 26.31 47.81 37.85
N LYS A 2 25.31 48.45 38.43
CA LYS A 2 23.88 48.37 38.03
C LYS A 2 23.60 48.74 36.56
N ARG A 3 24.25 49.81 36.00
CA ARG A 3 24.06 50.18 34.57
C ARG A 3 24.59 49.15 33.57
N ARG A 4 25.74 48.50 33.85
CA ARG A 4 26.28 47.46 32.96
C ARG A 4 25.41 46.19 32.99
N LEU A 5 24.85 45.83 34.16
CA LEU A 5 23.94 44.69 34.28
C LEU A 5 22.65 44.94 33.52
N SER A 6 22.07 46.15 33.64
CA SER A 6 20.84 46.55 32.91
C SER A 6 21.03 46.53 31.38
N THR A 7 22.21 46.96 30.87
CA THR A 7 22.50 46.91 29.43
C THR A 7 22.66 45.47 28.92
N LEU A 8 23.29 44.60 29.72
CA LEU A 8 23.44 43.19 29.40
C LEU A 8 22.10 42.45 29.43
N THR A 9 21.23 42.72 30.42
CA THR A 9 19.92 42.11 30.49
C THR A 9 19.00 42.61 29.37
N LEU A 10 19.01 43.89 29.04
CA LEU A 10 18.22 44.45 27.93
C LEU A 10 18.72 43.93 26.56
N GLY A 11 20.00 43.74 26.39
CA GLY A 11 20.58 43.20 25.15
C GLY A 11 20.39 41.67 25.00
N ALA A 12 20.37 40.95 26.12
CA ALA A 12 20.14 39.49 26.09
C ALA A 12 18.63 39.12 25.97
N LEU A 13 17.73 40.00 26.43
CA LEU A 13 16.29 39.72 26.42
C LEU A 13 15.74 39.34 25.05
N PRO A 14 16.04 40.07 23.95
CA PRO A 14 15.55 39.69 22.61
C PRO A 14 16.06 38.32 22.16
N ILE A 15 17.30 37.99 22.50
CA ILE A 15 17.93 36.69 22.15
C ILE A 15 17.22 35.56 22.91
N VAL A 16 16.96 35.76 24.20
CA VAL A 16 16.24 34.77 25.02
C VAL A 16 14.81 34.59 24.53
N VAL A 17 14.10 35.72 24.25
CA VAL A 17 12.74 35.66 23.71
C VAL A 17 12.71 34.94 22.35
N LEU A 18 13.62 35.29 21.45
CA LEU A 18 13.71 34.65 20.16
C LEU A 18 14.03 33.16 20.31
N GLY A 19 15.03 32.81 21.13
CA GLY A 19 15.38 31.41 21.43
C GLY A 19 14.20 30.61 21.99
N THR A 20 13.41 31.22 22.88
CA THR A 20 12.20 30.60 23.42
C THR A 20 11.15 30.38 22.32
N LEU A 21 10.85 31.42 21.49
CA LEU A 21 9.86 31.33 20.42
C LEU A 21 10.21 30.26 19.37
N VAL A 22 11.47 29.99 19.13
CA VAL A 22 11.93 28.96 18.17
C VAL A 22 11.77 27.53 18.71
N THR A 23 11.64 27.38 20.05
CA THR A 23 11.62 26.08 20.71
C THR A 23 10.23 25.65 21.22
N ILE A 24 9.29 26.59 21.30
CA ILE A 24 7.91 26.29 21.73
C ILE A 24 6.99 26.09 20.52
N ASP A 25 5.97 25.26 20.69
CA ASP A 25 4.98 24.92 19.66
C ASP A 25 3.80 25.92 19.61
N HIS A 26 3.55 26.63 20.71
CA HIS A 26 2.52 27.68 20.79
C HIS A 26 2.92 28.78 21.76
N VAL A 27 2.32 29.95 21.63
CA VAL A 27 2.53 31.07 22.56
C VAL A 27 1.78 30.78 23.86
N PRO A 28 2.47 30.70 25.02
CA PRO A 28 1.83 30.37 26.30
C PRO A 28 0.62 31.28 26.62
N GLY A 29 -0.54 30.66 26.89
CA GLY A 29 -1.78 31.36 27.23
C GLY A 29 -2.56 31.92 26.02
N THR A 30 -2.20 31.50 24.81
CA THR A 30 -2.91 31.87 23.57
C THR A 30 -3.05 30.64 22.66
N ASP A 31 -3.90 30.75 21.63
CA ASP A 31 -4.08 29.74 20.57
C ASP A 31 -3.15 29.97 19.37
N ILE A 32 -2.08 30.79 19.53
CA ILE A 32 -1.15 31.06 18.45
C ILE A 32 -0.18 29.90 18.29
N ASP A 33 -0.34 29.15 17.19
CA ASP A 33 0.54 28.06 16.76
C ASP A 33 1.86 28.60 16.21
N LEU A 34 2.98 28.09 16.69
CA LEU A 34 4.35 28.40 16.26
C LEU A 34 5.04 27.25 15.55
N THR A 35 4.29 26.18 15.23
CA THR A 35 4.83 25.08 14.45
C THR A 35 5.09 25.47 13.00
N VAL A 36 6.07 24.84 12.37
CA VAL A 36 6.37 25.11 10.95
C VAL A 36 5.38 24.36 10.05
N PRO A 37 5.01 24.94 8.87
CA PRO A 37 4.09 24.28 7.91
C PRO A 37 4.81 23.19 7.09
N TYR A 38 5.68 22.43 7.74
CA TYR A 38 6.46 21.33 7.16
C TYR A 38 6.41 20.10 8.05
N ALA A 39 6.46 18.95 7.43
CA ALA A 39 6.73 17.68 8.09
C ALA A 39 8.11 17.16 7.71
N ALA A 40 8.76 16.45 8.63
CA ALA A 40 9.97 15.69 8.34
C ALA A 40 9.59 14.27 7.92
N GLU A 41 9.99 13.88 6.71
CA GLU A 41 9.91 12.53 6.21
C GLU A 41 11.28 11.88 6.33
N GLY A 42 11.34 10.72 6.97
CA GLY A 42 12.58 9.98 7.21
C GLY A 42 12.39 8.47 7.07
N PRO A 43 13.48 7.70 7.24
CA PRO A 43 13.40 6.25 7.29
C PRO A 43 12.41 5.78 8.36
N GLY A 44 11.50 4.89 7.99
CA GLY A 44 10.57 4.22 8.88
C GLY A 44 11.02 2.80 9.23
N PRO A 45 10.32 2.10 10.13
CA PRO A 45 10.59 0.70 10.41
C PRO A 45 10.34 -0.19 9.18
N THR A 46 11.01 -1.35 9.15
CA THR A 46 10.74 -2.41 8.18
C THR A 46 10.09 -3.59 8.89
N PHE A 47 9.23 -4.33 8.18
CA PHE A 47 8.49 -5.45 8.74
C PHE A 47 8.66 -6.68 7.86
N ASN A 48 9.12 -7.79 8.45
CA ASN A 48 9.25 -9.05 7.73
C ASN A 48 7.86 -9.67 7.51
N THR A 49 7.41 -9.70 6.26
CA THR A 49 6.10 -10.26 5.89
C THR A 49 6.02 -11.78 6.03
N LEU A 50 7.18 -12.47 6.10
CA LEU A 50 7.27 -13.91 6.40
C LEU A 50 7.34 -14.20 7.89
N GLY A 51 7.55 -13.18 8.72
CA GLY A 51 7.77 -13.30 10.15
C GLY A 51 6.50 -13.15 10.99
N GLN A 52 6.74 -12.99 12.29
CA GLN A 52 5.69 -12.79 13.29
C GLN A 52 5.90 -11.46 14.02
N ILE A 53 4.78 -10.84 14.40
CA ILE A 53 4.74 -9.68 15.30
C ILE A 53 3.80 -10.03 16.45
N ASP A 54 4.24 -9.85 17.67
CA ASP A 54 3.49 -10.19 18.89
C ASP A 54 2.98 -11.66 18.92
N GLY A 55 3.73 -12.58 18.27
CA GLY A 55 3.40 -14.00 18.21
C GLY A 55 2.35 -14.37 17.16
N GLN A 56 1.95 -13.43 16.29
CA GLN A 56 1.02 -13.63 15.20
C GLN A 56 1.74 -13.44 13.85
N ASP A 57 1.50 -14.35 12.89
CA ASP A 57 2.08 -14.23 11.54
C ASP A 57 1.65 -12.91 10.89
N VAL A 58 2.60 -12.20 10.26
CA VAL A 58 2.28 -10.96 9.53
C VAL A 58 1.36 -11.26 8.35
N VAL A 59 1.60 -12.35 7.65
CA VAL A 59 0.73 -12.88 6.59
C VAL A 59 0.32 -14.29 6.99
N GLU A 60 -0.93 -14.47 7.39
CA GLU A 60 -1.52 -15.74 7.78
C GLU A 60 -2.37 -16.29 6.64
N ILE A 61 -2.19 -17.57 6.28
CA ILE A 61 -2.92 -18.22 5.20
C ILE A 61 -3.71 -19.39 5.78
N GLY A 62 -5.05 -19.35 5.58
CA GLY A 62 -5.95 -20.43 5.92
C GLY A 62 -6.44 -21.17 4.68
N GLY A 63 -6.94 -22.40 4.88
CA GLY A 63 -7.57 -23.18 3.81
C GLY A 63 -6.61 -23.75 2.75
N ALA A 64 -5.30 -23.67 2.96
CA ALA A 64 -4.28 -24.27 2.11
C ALA A 64 -3.09 -24.76 2.94
N ASP A 65 -2.32 -25.71 2.40
CA ASP A 65 -1.02 -26.08 2.97
C ASP A 65 -0.03 -24.94 2.75
N VAL A 66 0.71 -24.59 3.80
CA VAL A 66 1.67 -23.49 3.83
C VAL A 66 3.08 -24.04 3.98
N ASP A 67 3.97 -23.60 3.11
CA ASP A 67 5.38 -23.97 3.12
C ASP A 67 6.16 -23.23 4.21
N LYS A 68 7.24 -23.85 4.69
CA LYS A 68 8.17 -23.19 5.62
C LYS A 68 9.05 -22.22 4.85
N THR A 69 8.95 -20.95 5.20
CA THR A 69 9.73 -19.89 4.60
C THR A 69 11.10 -19.71 5.26
N ARG A 70 12.06 -19.14 4.52
CA ARG A 70 13.42 -18.81 4.98
C ARG A 70 13.79 -17.39 4.59
N GLY A 71 14.81 -16.82 5.27
CA GLY A 71 15.23 -15.45 5.04
C GLY A 71 14.16 -14.44 5.41
N ASN A 72 14.23 -13.25 4.81
CA ASN A 72 13.32 -12.16 5.09
C ASN A 72 12.78 -11.55 3.80
N LEU A 73 11.48 -11.24 3.78
CA LEU A 73 10.85 -10.37 2.77
C LEU A 73 10.26 -9.16 3.50
N ASN A 74 11.07 -8.10 3.65
CA ASN A 74 10.65 -6.94 4.44
C ASN A 74 9.95 -5.88 3.58
N MET A 75 8.73 -5.54 3.94
CA MET A 75 8.15 -4.27 3.50
C MET A 75 8.80 -3.10 4.22
N THR A 76 8.84 -1.95 3.56
CA THR A 76 9.46 -0.73 4.09
C THR A 76 8.45 0.39 4.25
N THR A 77 8.62 1.20 5.28
CA THR A 77 7.77 2.37 5.57
C THR A 77 8.59 3.67 5.58
N VAL A 78 7.90 4.78 5.64
CA VAL A 78 8.47 6.09 5.95
C VAL A 78 7.95 6.55 7.31
N SER A 79 8.76 7.31 8.03
CA SER A 79 8.37 7.97 9.26
C SER A 79 8.02 9.43 8.94
N ILE A 80 6.83 9.86 9.36
CA ILE A 80 6.37 11.24 9.17
C ILE A 80 6.27 11.92 10.53
N ARG A 81 6.87 13.08 10.67
CA ARG A 81 6.79 13.91 11.87
C ARG A 81 6.29 15.30 11.52
N SER A 82 5.12 15.63 11.97
CA SER A 82 4.48 16.95 11.84
C SER A 82 4.40 17.69 13.18
N GLY A 83 3.92 18.93 13.19
CA GLY A 83 3.78 19.72 14.41
C GLY A 83 5.14 20.09 15.03
N MET A 84 6.15 20.28 14.21
CA MET A 84 7.51 20.61 14.68
C MET A 84 7.67 22.11 14.92
N THR A 85 8.41 22.44 15.98
CA THR A 85 8.94 23.80 16.17
C THR A 85 10.00 24.11 15.13
N LEU A 86 10.32 25.40 14.93
CA LEU A 86 11.38 25.79 14.00
C LEU A 86 12.73 25.17 14.36
N ALA A 87 13.07 25.08 15.66
CA ALA A 87 14.29 24.44 16.10
C ALA A 87 14.34 22.95 15.77
N GLN A 88 13.22 22.24 15.94
CA GLN A 88 13.11 20.82 15.58
C GLN A 88 13.27 20.63 14.08
N ALA A 89 12.58 21.43 13.27
CA ALA A 89 12.67 21.36 11.81
C ALA A 89 14.10 21.63 11.30
N LEU A 90 14.77 22.66 11.82
CA LEU A 90 16.17 22.95 11.50
C LEU A 90 17.11 21.82 11.94
N SER A 91 16.91 21.28 13.13
CA SER A 91 17.70 20.16 13.62
C SER A 91 17.57 18.93 12.72
N ARG A 92 16.34 18.61 12.30
CA ARG A 92 16.08 17.50 11.37
C ARG A 92 16.77 17.72 10.02
N TRP A 93 16.62 18.90 9.47
CA TRP A 93 17.23 19.24 8.17
C TRP A 93 18.76 19.25 8.18
N LEU A 94 19.39 19.69 9.30
CA LEU A 94 20.85 19.85 9.37
C LEU A 94 21.60 18.62 9.88
N PHE A 95 20.96 17.78 10.70
CA PHE A 95 21.64 16.71 11.45
C PHE A 95 21.04 15.32 11.24
N THR A 96 20.01 15.18 10.39
CA THR A 96 19.45 13.88 10.02
C THR A 96 19.29 13.78 8.51
N ASP A 97 19.03 12.58 8.02
CA ASP A 97 18.73 12.33 6.60
C ASP A 97 17.26 12.61 6.23
N ASP A 98 16.49 13.26 7.12
CA ASP A 98 15.10 13.58 6.89
C ASP A 98 14.94 14.62 5.76
N THR A 99 13.88 14.49 5.00
CA THR A 99 13.46 15.47 4.01
C THR A 99 12.31 16.31 4.57
N LEU A 100 12.45 17.65 4.55
CA LEU A 100 11.34 18.53 4.90
C LEU A 100 10.39 18.68 3.71
N ILE A 101 9.16 18.26 3.90
CA ILE A 101 8.09 18.35 2.89
C ILE A 101 6.97 19.27 3.38
N PRO A 102 6.33 20.06 2.50
CA PRO A 102 5.20 20.88 2.88
C PRO A 102 4.08 20.03 3.50
N LEU A 103 3.55 20.48 4.64
CA LEU A 103 2.50 19.77 5.38
C LEU A 103 1.25 19.51 4.52
N GLU A 104 0.96 20.40 3.56
CA GLU A 104 -0.15 20.26 2.61
C GLU A 104 -0.05 19.04 1.69
N ARG A 105 1.15 18.48 1.49
CA ARG A 105 1.34 17.23 0.75
C ARG A 105 0.83 16.01 1.52
N ILE A 106 0.86 16.07 2.85
CA ILE A 106 0.38 14.98 3.72
C ILE A 106 -1.07 15.23 4.09
N TYR A 107 -1.39 16.46 4.50
CA TYR A 107 -2.72 16.91 4.91
C TYR A 107 -3.21 18.01 3.96
N PRO A 108 -3.87 17.66 2.85
CA PRO A 108 -4.47 18.64 1.95
C PRO A 108 -5.48 19.53 2.68
N LYS A 109 -5.56 20.83 2.34
CA LYS A 109 -6.40 21.83 3.01
C LYS A 109 -7.90 21.50 3.11
N ASN A 110 -8.37 20.63 2.23
CA ASN A 110 -9.77 20.20 2.17
C ASN A 110 -10.06 18.92 2.95
N LYS A 111 -9.08 18.38 3.70
CA LYS A 111 -9.22 17.15 4.49
C LYS A 111 -8.69 17.34 5.90
N THR A 112 -9.34 16.70 6.87
CA THR A 112 -8.82 16.62 8.23
C THR A 112 -7.75 15.52 8.34
N PRO A 113 -6.85 15.56 9.35
CA PRO A 113 -5.91 14.48 9.60
C PRO A 113 -6.58 13.11 9.75
N ASP A 114 -7.74 13.05 10.42
CA ASP A 114 -8.50 11.81 10.60
C ASP A 114 -9.02 11.26 9.27
N GLN A 115 -9.49 12.13 8.37
CA GLN A 115 -9.90 11.72 7.02
C GLN A 115 -8.72 11.16 6.22
N VAL A 116 -7.55 11.79 6.29
CA VAL A 116 -6.34 11.28 5.62
C VAL A 116 -5.90 9.93 6.20
N ASN A 117 -5.95 9.78 7.52
CA ASN A 117 -5.64 8.52 8.17
C ASN A 117 -6.62 7.41 7.77
N GLN A 118 -7.91 7.71 7.71
CA GLN A 118 -8.93 6.76 7.25
C GLN A 118 -8.70 6.36 5.78
N GLU A 119 -8.41 7.31 4.90
CA GLU A 119 -8.08 7.02 3.50
C GLU A 119 -6.83 6.13 3.38
N ASN A 120 -5.80 6.40 4.19
CA ASN A 120 -4.59 5.58 4.22
C ASN A 120 -4.86 4.15 4.70
N GLN A 121 -5.75 3.96 5.68
CA GLN A 121 -6.17 2.64 6.13
C GLN A 121 -6.96 1.90 5.05
N ILE A 122 -7.90 2.57 4.37
CA ILE A 122 -8.64 1.99 3.25
C ILE A 122 -7.69 1.61 2.12
N ALA A 123 -6.72 2.47 1.78
CA ALA A 123 -5.73 2.18 0.76
C ALA A 123 -4.83 1.00 1.14
N PHE A 124 -4.50 0.84 2.42
CA PHE A 124 -3.73 -0.29 2.93
C PHE A 124 -4.51 -1.60 2.78
N SER A 125 -5.77 -1.65 3.25
CA SER A 125 -6.62 -2.85 3.11
C SER A 125 -6.91 -3.19 1.64
N SER A 126 -7.06 -2.18 0.77
CA SER A 126 -7.16 -2.41 -0.68
C SER A 126 -5.88 -3.02 -1.25
N SER A 127 -4.72 -2.58 -0.77
CA SER A 127 -3.42 -3.15 -1.17
C SER A 127 -3.24 -4.60 -0.73
N GLU A 128 -3.72 -4.97 0.45
CA GLU A 128 -3.76 -6.35 0.95
C GLU A 128 -4.61 -7.25 0.06
N ALA A 129 -5.81 -6.78 -0.30
CA ALA A 129 -6.71 -7.50 -1.21
C ALA A 129 -6.07 -7.69 -2.60
N SER A 130 -5.55 -6.63 -3.21
CA SER A 130 -4.88 -6.71 -4.51
C SER A 130 -3.64 -7.61 -4.47
N ALA A 131 -2.85 -7.57 -3.39
CA ALA A 131 -1.70 -8.44 -3.21
C ALA A 131 -2.08 -9.93 -3.19
N THR A 132 -3.16 -10.25 -2.47
CA THR A 132 -3.71 -11.60 -2.44
C THR A 132 -4.11 -12.08 -3.83
N ILE A 133 -4.84 -11.26 -4.59
CA ILE A 133 -5.32 -11.60 -5.93
C ILE A 133 -4.17 -11.71 -6.93
N ALA A 134 -3.19 -10.80 -6.89
CA ALA A 134 -2.00 -10.87 -7.72
C ALA A 134 -1.22 -12.17 -7.47
N ALA A 135 -1.06 -12.57 -6.19
CA ALA A 135 -0.42 -13.83 -5.83
C ALA A 135 -1.20 -15.05 -6.32
N MET A 136 -2.54 -15.06 -6.18
CA MET A 136 -3.37 -16.16 -6.70
C MET A 136 -3.25 -16.27 -8.22
N ASN A 137 -3.31 -15.15 -8.95
CA ASN A 137 -3.15 -15.12 -10.40
C ASN A 137 -1.77 -15.63 -10.83
N HIS A 138 -0.69 -15.21 -10.16
CA HIS A 138 0.67 -15.72 -10.41
C HIS A 138 0.76 -17.24 -10.21
N LEU A 139 0.17 -17.75 -9.13
CA LEU A 139 0.16 -19.19 -8.80
C LEU A 139 -0.81 -20.01 -9.67
N GLY A 140 -1.54 -19.39 -10.60
CA GLY A 140 -2.58 -20.04 -11.39
C GLY A 140 -3.75 -20.59 -10.54
N ARG A 141 -3.91 -20.08 -9.32
CA ARG A 141 -5.03 -20.44 -8.43
C ARG A 141 -6.27 -19.63 -8.79
N PRO A 142 -7.45 -20.26 -8.83
CA PRO A 142 -8.66 -19.55 -9.23
C PRO A 142 -9.05 -18.47 -8.20
N VAL A 143 -9.63 -17.38 -8.72
CA VAL A 143 -10.26 -16.32 -7.95
C VAL A 143 -11.74 -16.23 -8.25
N GLU A 144 -12.51 -15.74 -7.30
CA GLU A 144 -13.96 -15.56 -7.38
C GLU A 144 -14.31 -14.07 -7.31
N THR A 145 -15.43 -13.71 -7.91
CA THR A 145 -15.99 -12.36 -7.84
C THR A 145 -17.13 -12.31 -6.84
N GLU A 146 -16.91 -11.63 -5.71
CA GLU A 146 -17.92 -11.42 -4.68
C GLU A 146 -18.58 -10.06 -4.85
N VAL A 147 -19.90 -10.00 -4.65
CA VAL A 147 -20.66 -8.76 -4.56
C VAL A 147 -20.36 -8.09 -3.23
N ALA A 148 -19.62 -6.99 -3.24
CA ALA A 148 -19.25 -6.23 -2.05
C ALA A 148 -20.34 -5.24 -1.62
N SER A 149 -21.06 -4.63 -2.58
CA SER A 149 -22.22 -3.79 -2.29
C SER A 149 -23.10 -3.65 -3.54
N ILE A 150 -24.33 -3.20 -3.33
CA ILE A 150 -25.31 -3.00 -4.39
C ILE A 150 -25.76 -1.55 -4.36
N VAL A 151 -25.77 -0.92 -5.54
CA VAL A 151 -26.27 0.44 -5.70
C VAL A 151 -27.80 0.40 -5.59
N GLU A 152 -28.36 1.21 -4.71
CA GLU A 152 -29.81 1.36 -4.59
C GLU A 152 -30.45 1.75 -5.93
N GLU A 153 -31.65 1.20 -6.20
CA GLU A 153 -32.40 1.41 -7.44
C GLU A 153 -31.67 0.95 -8.73
N SER A 154 -30.61 0.12 -8.60
CA SER A 154 -29.90 -0.45 -9.75
C SER A 154 -30.58 -1.73 -10.27
N ALA A 155 -30.09 -2.23 -11.41
CA ALA A 155 -30.54 -3.46 -12.03
C ALA A 155 -30.39 -4.70 -11.11
N ALA A 156 -29.36 -4.74 -10.29
CA ALA A 156 -29.09 -5.85 -9.35
C ALA A 156 -29.90 -5.73 -8.05
N HIS A 157 -30.49 -4.56 -7.76
CA HIS A 157 -31.20 -4.33 -6.49
C HIS A 157 -32.40 -5.30 -6.32
N GLY A 158 -32.47 -5.92 -5.16
CA GLY A 158 -33.49 -6.92 -4.84
C GLY A 158 -33.32 -8.30 -5.52
N ILE A 159 -32.29 -8.48 -6.35
CA ILE A 159 -31.95 -9.75 -7.03
C ILE A 159 -30.67 -10.35 -6.43
N LEU A 160 -29.56 -9.60 -6.48
CA LEU A 160 -28.29 -9.97 -5.84
C LEU A 160 -28.23 -9.44 -4.42
N GLN A 161 -27.31 -9.99 -3.62
CA GLN A 161 -27.04 -9.59 -2.24
C GLN A 161 -25.53 -9.49 -2.02
N GLU A 162 -25.13 -8.73 -1.00
CA GLU A 162 -23.74 -8.72 -0.53
C GLU A 162 -23.32 -10.13 -0.12
N GLY A 163 -22.11 -10.53 -0.52
CA GLY A 163 -21.60 -11.88 -0.31
C GLY A 163 -21.94 -12.88 -1.42
N ASP A 164 -22.82 -12.54 -2.38
CA ASP A 164 -23.03 -13.40 -3.56
C ASP A 164 -21.75 -13.52 -4.38
N VAL A 165 -21.41 -14.73 -4.80
CA VAL A 165 -20.27 -14.99 -5.68
C VAL A 165 -20.78 -15.17 -7.11
N ILE A 166 -20.45 -14.23 -7.99
CA ILE A 166 -20.82 -14.30 -9.42
C ILE A 166 -19.94 -15.35 -10.10
N MET A 167 -20.54 -16.36 -10.69
CA MET A 167 -19.87 -17.48 -11.34
C MET A 167 -19.83 -17.37 -12.86
N ASP A 168 -20.94 -16.99 -13.48
CA ASP A 168 -21.01 -16.77 -14.92
C ASP A 168 -22.06 -15.71 -15.30
N ILE A 169 -21.93 -15.17 -16.52
CA ILE A 169 -22.93 -14.29 -17.15
C ILE A 169 -23.22 -14.85 -18.52
N ASP A 170 -24.49 -15.15 -18.80
CA ASP A 170 -24.97 -15.78 -20.04
C ASP A 170 -24.21 -17.07 -20.39
N GLY A 171 -23.87 -17.88 -19.37
CA GLY A 171 -23.11 -19.13 -19.54
C GLY A 171 -21.62 -18.93 -19.79
N THR A 172 -21.11 -17.68 -19.75
CA THR A 172 -19.69 -17.39 -19.83
C THR A 172 -19.13 -17.24 -18.40
N ALA A 173 -18.25 -18.16 -18.00
CA ALA A 173 -17.61 -18.12 -16.68
C ALA A 173 -16.82 -16.83 -16.47
N VAL A 174 -16.89 -16.27 -15.28
CA VAL A 174 -16.15 -15.06 -14.85
C VAL A 174 -15.35 -15.39 -13.61
N GLY A 175 -14.02 -15.14 -13.68
CA GLY A 175 -13.11 -15.37 -12.54
C GLY A 175 -12.95 -14.15 -11.65
N GLY A 176 -12.87 -12.95 -12.21
CA GLY A 176 -12.61 -11.72 -11.45
C GLY A 176 -13.51 -10.56 -11.84
N PRO A 177 -13.57 -9.49 -11.02
CA PRO A 177 -14.42 -8.31 -11.27
C PRO A 177 -14.19 -7.64 -12.63
N LYS A 178 -12.97 -7.70 -13.15
CA LYS A 178 -12.62 -7.18 -14.48
C LYS A 178 -13.39 -7.90 -15.58
N GLN A 179 -13.44 -9.24 -15.52
CA GLN A 179 -14.16 -10.04 -16.51
C GLN A 179 -15.67 -9.80 -16.46
N VAL A 180 -16.24 -9.64 -15.27
CA VAL A 180 -17.64 -9.24 -15.11
C VAL A 180 -17.92 -7.91 -15.79
N ARG A 181 -17.08 -6.88 -15.49
CA ARG A 181 -17.22 -5.55 -16.10
C ARG A 181 -17.11 -5.60 -17.64
N GLU A 182 -16.13 -6.33 -18.17
CA GLU A 182 -15.94 -6.47 -19.62
C GLU A 182 -17.11 -7.20 -20.28
N THR A 183 -17.65 -8.24 -19.63
CA THR A 183 -18.80 -8.98 -20.14
C THR A 183 -20.04 -8.10 -20.17
N VAL A 184 -20.33 -7.35 -19.10
CA VAL A 184 -21.44 -6.41 -19.06
C VAL A 184 -21.28 -5.29 -20.10
N ARG A 185 -20.07 -4.73 -20.26
CA ARG A 185 -19.78 -3.66 -21.24
C ARG A 185 -20.00 -4.05 -22.70
N LYS A 186 -19.94 -5.34 -23.04
CA LYS A 186 -20.22 -5.86 -24.40
C LYS A 186 -21.71 -5.90 -24.72
N LYS A 187 -22.58 -5.73 -23.73
CA LYS A 187 -24.04 -5.67 -23.87
C LYS A 187 -24.51 -4.25 -24.15
N LYS A 188 -25.83 -4.10 -24.32
CA LYS A 188 -26.49 -2.80 -24.46
C LYS A 188 -27.30 -2.47 -23.21
N VAL A 189 -27.59 -1.20 -23.03
CA VAL A 189 -28.60 -0.77 -22.06
C VAL A 189 -29.93 -1.46 -22.39
N ASP A 190 -30.65 -1.85 -21.37
CA ASP A 190 -31.91 -2.62 -21.44
C ASP A 190 -31.78 -4.09 -21.92
N ASP A 191 -30.58 -4.57 -22.26
CA ASP A 191 -30.38 -6.02 -22.48
C ASP A 191 -30.64 -6.81 -21.20
N SER A 192 -31.23 -7.99 -21.33
CA SER A 192 -31.33 -8.93 -20.23
C SER A 192 -30.13 -9.87 -20.23
N VAL A 193 -29.51 -10.06 -19.08
CA VAL A 193 -28.44 -11.02 -18.86
C VAL A 193 -28.82 -12.03 -17.81
N THR A 194 -28.44 -13.25 -17.99
CA THR A 194 -28.62 -14.32 -16.99
C THR A 194 -27.31 -14.39 -16.17
N ILE A 195 -27.44 -14.22 -14.86
CA ILE A 195 -26.33 -14.28 -13.91
C ILE A 195 -26.48 -15.56 -13.10
N THR A 196 -25.45 -16.41 -13.14
CA THR A 196 -25.33 -17.53 -12.22
C THR A 196 -24.46 -17.08 -11.05
N TYR A 197 -24.95 -17.27 -9.84
CA TYR A 197 -24.22 -16.89 -8.62
C TYR A 197 -24.37 -17.95 -7.53
N ARG A 198 -23.44 -17.93 -6.57
CA ARG A 198 -23.50 -18.79 -5.37
C ARG A 198 -23.85 -17.91 -4.17
N ARG A 199 -24.87 -18.31 -3.43
CA ARG A 199 -25.32 -17.73 -2.16
C ARG A 199 -25.44 -18.84 -1.14
N ASP A 200 -24.83 -18.68 0.04
CA ASP A 200 -24.86 -19.69 1.12
C ASP A 200 -24.43 -21.08 0.65
N GLY A 201 -23.46 -21.17 -0.24
CA GLY A 201 -22.95 -22.41 -0.81
C GLY A 201 -23.83 -23.02 -1.93
N GLN A 202 -25.03 -22.46 -2.19
CA GLN A 202 -25.96 -22.96 -3.21
C GLN A 202 -25.88 -22.14 -4.49
N LYS A 203 -25.99 -22.83 -5.62
CA LYS A 203 -26.04 -22.22 -6.96
C LYS A 203 -27.45 -21.68 -7.25
N HIS A 204 -27.49 -20.41 -7.65
CA HIS A 204 -28.69 -19.71 -8.07
C HIS A 204 -28.52 -19.12 -9.47
N GLU A 205 -29.64 -18.83 -10.12
CA GLU A 205 -29.66 -18.16 -11.41
C GLU A 205 -30.73 -17.07 -11.38
N ALA A 206 -30.41 -15.90 -11.92
CA ALA A 206 -31.37 -14.82 -12.06
C ALA A 206 -31.16 -14.07 -13.37
N THR A 207 -32.26 -13.63 -13.97
CA THR A 207 -32.20 -12.72 -15.14
C THR A 207 -32.31 -11.29 -14.67
N VAL A 208 -31.34 -10.48 -15.07
CA VAL A 208 -31.22 -9.06 -14.70
C VAL A 208 -31.30 -8.22 -15.98
N LYS A 209 -32.19 -7.24 -16.00
CA LYS A 209 -32.27 -6.26 -17.08
C LYS A 209 -31.27 -5.10 -16.78
N LEU A 210 -30.24 -4.96 -17.60
CA LEU A 210 -29.19 -3.95 -17.39
C LEU A 210 -29.74 -2.53 -17.44
N GLY A 211 -29.39 -1.72 -16.47
CA GLY A 211 -29.74 -0.29 -16.40
C GLY A 211 -28.75 0.59 -17.15
N LYS A 212 -28.87 1.89 -16.91
CA LYS A 212 -27.99 2.94 -17.43
C LYS A 212 -26.96 3.34 -16.36
N ASN A 213 -25.69 3.48 -16.75
CA ASN A 213 -24.69 4.01 -15.84
C ASN A 213 -25.01 5.48 -15.48
N PRO A 214 -24.99 5.86 -14.20
CA PRO A 214 -25.31 7.22 -13.76
C PRO A 214 -24.42 8.31 -14.38
N ASN A 215 -23.15 7.98 -14.66
CA ASN A 215 -22.18 8.92 -15.21
C ASN A 215 -22.17 8.97 -16.74
N ASP A 216 -22.60 7.88 -17.40
CA ASP A 216 -22.72 7.78 -18.86
C ASP A 216 -23.90 6.87 -19.23
N PRO A 217 -25.07 7.42 -19.58
CA PRO A 217 -26.27 6.66 -19.88
C PRO A 217 -26.17 5.73 -21.08
N THR A 218 -25.10 5.78 -21.87
CA THR A 218 -24.86 4.91 -23.01
C THR A 218 -24.22 3.57 -22.60
N ILE A 219 -23.67 3.51 -21.39
CA ILE A 219 -22.99 2.32 -20.86
C ILE A 219 -23.98 1.47 -20.06
N PRO A 220 -24.06 0.16 -20.36
CA PRO A 220 -24.91 -0.76 -19.58
C PRO A 220 -24.35 -0.90 -18.14
N PHE A 221 -25.26 -0.98 -17.19
CA PHE A 221 -24.92 -0.94 -15.77
C PHE A 221 -25.67 -2.02 -14.98
N LEU A 222 -24.93 -2.88 -14.30
CA LEU A 222 -25.47 -3.88 -13.39
C LEU A 222 -25.78 -3.30 -12.01
N GLY A 223 -24.95 -2.39 -11.53
CA GLY A 223 -25.12 -1.69 -10.26
C GLY A 223 -24.62 -2.46 -9.04
N VAL A 224 -23.54 -3.22 -9.20
CA VAL A 224 -22.84 -3.89 -8.12
C VAL A 224 -21.41 -3.37 -7.99
N SER A 225 -20.94 -3.18 -6.76
CA SER A 225 -19.53 -3.13 -6.43
C SER A 225 -19.05 -4.56 -6.18
N MET A 226 -17.86 -4.89 -6.65
CA MET A 226 -17.34 -6.26 -6.62
C MET A 226 -15.93 -6.27 -6.05
N ALA A 227 -15.64 -7.29 -5.24
CA ALA A 227 -14.31 -7.64 -4.77
C ALA A 227 -13.89 -8.99 -5.35
N ALA A 228 -12.60 -9.12 -5.65
CA ALA A 228 -12.02 -10.43 -5.94
C ALA A 228 -11.60 -11.11 -4.63
N LYS A 229 -11.75 -12.42 -4.55
CA LYS A 229 -11.26 -13.24 -3.45
C LYS A 229 -10.71 -14.57 -3.95
N PRO A 230 -9.77 -15.22 -3.21
CA PRO A 230 -9.33 -16.57 -3.55
C PRO A 230 -10.52 -17.54 -3.55
N ALA A 231 -10.52 -18.46 -4.52
CA ALA A 231 -11.50 -19.54 -4.55
C ALA A 231 -11.06 -20.72 -3.66
N GLY A 232 -11.99 -21.65 -3.41
CA GLY A 232 -11.68 -22.90 -2.73
C GLY A 232 -11.50 -22.79 -1.23
N GLY A 233 -11.94 -21.70 -0.61
CA GLY A 233 -11.88 -21.50 0.84
C GLY A 233 -10.51 -21.04 1.35
N ILE A 234 -9.61 -20.62 0.47
CA ILE A 234 -8.33 -20.01 0.86
C ILE A 234 -8.62 -18.62 1.44
N THR A 235 -8.08 -18.34 2.62
CA THR A 235 -8.08 -17.00 3.24
C THR A 235 -6.65 -16.52 3.38
N VAL A 236 -6.46 -15.21 3.27
CA VAL A 236 -5.18 -14.54 3.55
C VAL A 236 -5.47 -13.35 4.44
N ASP A 237 -4.97 -13.40 5.65
CA ASP A 237 -5.16 -12.37 6.66
C ASP A 237 -3.82 -11.67 6.95
N TYR A 238 -3.86 -10.35 7.09
CA TYR A 238 -2.68 -9.51 7.31
C TYR A 238 -2.75 -8.86 8.69
N HIS A 239 -1.70 -9.04 9.50
CA HIS A 239 -1.68 -8.62 10.91
C HIS A 239 -0.65 -7.52 11.16
N LEU A 240 -0.85 -6.38 10.50
CA LEU A 240 -0.08 -5.16 10.73
C LEU A 240 -0.99 -4.05 11.23
N LYS A 241 -0.59 -3.40 12.33
CA LYS A 241 -1.33 -2.30 12.96
C LYS A 241 -0.59 -0.98 12.73
N ASP A 242 -1.33 0.12 12.73
CA ASP A 242 -0.81 1.49 12.66
C ASP A 242 0.04 1.78 11.39
N ILE A 243 -0.21 1.03 10.31
CA ILE A 243 0.41 1.23 9.00
C ILE A 243 -0.69 1.66 8.02
N GLY A 244 -0.35 2.55 7.10
CA GLY A 244 -1.28 3.05 6.10
C GLY A 244 -0.63 3.24 4.74
N GLY A 245 -1.48 3.39 3.72
CA GLY A 245 -1.07 3.60 2.35
C GLY A 245 -0.81 2.31 1.56
N PRO A 246 -0.83 2.35 0.23
CA PRO A 246 -0.90 1.17 -0.62
C PRO A 246 0.48 0.57 -0.97
N SER A 247 1.58 1.02 -0.36
CA SER A 247 2.95 0.73 -0.83
C SER A 247 3.54 -0.61 -0.38
N ALA A 248 2.78 -1.43 0.35
CA ALA A 248 3.20 -2.75 0.81
C ALA A 248 2.81 -3.89 -0.14
N GLY A 249 1.94 -3.63 -1.12
CA GLY A 249 1.28 -4.64 -1.94
C GLY A 249 2.24 -5.62 -2.63
N LEU A 250 3.34 -5.12 -3.22
CA LEU A 250 4.36 -6.00 -3.81
C LEU A 250 4.92 -6.99 -2.79
N MET A 251 5.29 -6.54 -1.58
CA MET A 251 5.91 -7.40 -0.58
C MET A 251 4.92 -8.38 0.03
N PHE A 252 3.66 -7.98 0.17
CA PHE A 252 2.58 -8.88 0.57
C PHE A 252 2.32 -9.97 -0.48
N SER A 253 2.25 -9.61 -1.76
CA SER A 253 2.05 -10.61 -2.82
C SER A 253 3.21 -11.61 -2.89
N LEU A 254 4.46 -11.14 -2.74
CA LEU A 254 5.63 -12.00 -2.66
C LEU A 254 5.58 -12.96 -1.46
N ALA A 255 5.13 -12.48 -0.29
CA ALA A 255 4.98 -13.33 0.89
C ALA A 255 3.92 -14.42 0.71
N VAL A 256 2.78 -14.08 0.08
CA VAL A 256 1.74 -15.08 -0.24
C VAL A 256 2.27 -16.12 -1.24
N VAL A 257 2.96 -15.66 -2.30
CA VAL A 257 3.58 -16.59 -3.27
C VAL A 257 4.60 -17.47 -2.58
N ASP A 258 5.50 -16.92 -1.77
CA ASP A 258 6.55 -17.68 -1.08
C ASP A 258 5.94 -18.76 -0.17
N LYS A 259 4.97 -18.41 0.65
CA LYS A 259 4.27 -19.34 1.55
C LYS A 259 3.48 -20.44 0.83
N LEU A 260 3.14 -20.29 -0.46
CA LEU A 260 2.33 -21.24 -1.25
C LEU A 260 3.10 -21.92 -2.39
N SER A 261 4.42 -21.69 -2.52
CA SER A 261 5.23 -22.20 -3.63
C SER A 261 6.64 -22.66 -3.26
N GLY A 262 6.83 -23.17 -2.03
CA GLY A 262 8.09 -23.78 -1.58
C GLY A 262 8.85 -23.03 -0.51
N GLY A 263 8.55 -21.76 -0.25
CA GLY A 263 9.08 -21.01 0.90
C GLY A 263 10.54 -20.55 0.76
N ASP A 264 11.05 -20.32 -0.45
CA ASP A 264 12.46 -20.00 -0.72
C ASP A 264 12.68 -18.98 -1.86
N LEU A 265 11.68 -18.14 -2.14
CA LEU A 265 11.76 -17.11 -3.21
C LEU A 265 12.97 -16.19 -3.06
N ASN A 266 13.29 -15.83 -1.82
CA ASN A 266 14.40 -14.93 -1.51
C ASN A 266 15.77 -15.64 -1.44
N GLY A 267 15.83 -16.97 -1.68
CA GLY A 267 17.04 -17.78 -1.55
C GLY A 267 17.62 -17.79 -0.13
N GLY A 268 16.78 -17.59 0.89
CA GLY A 268 17.19 -17.47 2.29
C GLY A 268 17.87 -16.14 2.66
N LYS A 269 17.87 -15.15 1.75
CA LYS A 269 18.50 -13.83 1.95
C LYS A 269 17.55 -12.86 2.63
N PHE A 270 18.12 -11.72 3.05
CA PHE A 270 17.34 -10.57 3.49
C PHE A 270 17.02 -9.68 2.29
N VAL A 271 15.80 -9.80 1.78
CA VAL A 271 15.24 -8.95 0.72
C VAL A 271 14.29 -7.95 1.34
N ALA A 272 14.41 -6.68 0.99
CA ALA A 272 13.44 -5.64 1.30
C ALA A 272 12.86 -5.07 0.01
N GLY A 273 11.76 -4.34 0.11
CA GLY A 273 11.17 -3.72 -1.06
C GLY A 273 9.94 -2.89 -0.74
N THR A 274 9.36 -2.34 -1.80
CA THR A 274 8.14 -1.55 -1.77
C THR A 274 7.50 -1.51 -3.15
N GLY A 275 6.22 -1.20 -3.21
CA GLY A 275 5.48 -1.05 -4.47
C GLY A 275 3.99 -1.19 -4.22
N THR A 276 3.17 -0.42 -4.93
CA THR A 276 1.77 -0.78 -5.07
C THR A 276 1.67 -2.01 -5.97
N ILE A 277 0.58 -2.74 -5.87
CA ILE A 277 0.30 -3.89 -6.74
C ILE A 277 -1.15 -3.81 -7.22
N ASP A 278 -1.38 -4.09 -8.49
CA ASP A 278 -2.70 -4.28 -9.05
C ASP A 278 -3.04 -5.78 -9.11
N ASP A 279 -4.32 -6.12 -9.23
CA ASP A 279 -4.80 -7.51 -9.28
C ASP A 279 -4.15 -8.35 -10.38
N ASP A 280 -3.67 -7.71 -11.46
CA ASP A 280 -2.95 -8.36 -12.56
C ASP A 280 -1.43 -8.49 -12.34
N GLY A 281 -0.95 -8.11 -11.16
CA GLY A 281 0.45 -8.19 -10.79
C GLY A 281 1.30 -6.99 -11.23
N THR A 282 0.73 -5.95 -11.83
CA THR A 282 1.48 -4.74 -12.20
C THR A 282 1.93 -3.98 -10.96
N VAL A 283 3.23 -3.63 -10.90
CA VAL A 283 3.84 -2.87 -9.81
C VAL A 283 3.81 -1.38 -10.12
N GLY A 284 3.24 -0.61 -9.21
CA GLY A 284 3.13 0.84 -9.33
C GLY A 284 4.11 1.61 -8.43
N PRO A 285 4.35 2.89 -8.76
CA PRO A 285 5.25 3.77 -8.02
C PRO A 285 4.69 4.18 -6.66
N ILE A 286 5.60 4.58 -5.77
CA ILE A 286 5.29 5.02 -4.40
C ILE A 286 6.05 6.31 -4.05
N GLY A 287 5.73 6.92 -2.92
CA GLY A 287 6.47 8.07 -2.37
C GLY A 287 7.54 7.67 -1.36
N GLY A 288 8.55 8.55 -1.18
CA GLY A 288 9.57 8.44 -0.15
C GLY A 288 10.53 7.27 -0.32
N ILE A 289 10.74 6.78 -1.55
CA ILE A 289 11.54 5.58 -1.80
C ILE A 289 12.99 5.73 -1.33
N ALA A 290 13.57 6.93 -1.40
CA ALA A 290 14.93 7.14 -0.93
C ALA A 290 15.10 6.85 0.57
N HIS A 291 14.08 7.18 1.37
CA HIS A 291 14.05 6.85 2.80
C HIS A 291 13.80 5.36 3.05
N LYS A 292 13.01 4.72 2.19
CA LYS A 292 12.73 3.29 2.27
C LYS A 292 13.96 2.44 1.95
N VAL A 293 14.72 2.84 0.93
CA VAL A 293 16.02 2.23 0.59
C VAL A 293 17.00 2.40 1.75
N GLN A 294 17.06 3.59 2.37
CA GLN A 294 17.89 3.81 3.56
C GLN A 294 17.47 2.91 4.72
N ALA A 295 16.16 2.83 5.02
CA ALA A 295 15.63 1.96 6.07
C ALA A 295 15.98 0.47 5.84
N ALA A 296 15.90 0.00 4.60
CA ALA A 296 16.28 -1.36 4.23
C ALA A 296 17.78 -1.61 4.42
N LYS A 297 18.62 -0.68 3.98
CA LYS A 297 20.08 -0.73 4.18
C LYS A 297 20.44 -0.77 5.67
N ASP A 298 19.86 0.11 6.46
CA ASP A 298 20.12 0.20 7.90
C ASP A 298 19.66 -1.07 8.65
N ALA A 299 18.62 -1.75 8.12
CA ALA A 299 18.17 -3.04 8.61
C ALA A 299 19.07 -4.22 8.17
N GLY A 300 20.01 -4.01 7.25
CA GLY A 300 20.94 -5.02 6.75
C GLY A 300 20.42 -5.83 5.56
N ALA A 301 19.48 -5.30 4.78
CA ALA A 301 19.02 -5.95 3.56
C ALA A 301 20.14 -6.07 2.53
N GLU A 302 20.22 -7.22 1.87
CA GLU A 302 21.17 -7.49 0.77
C GLU A 302 20.61 -7.04 -0.58
N LEU A 303 19.28 -7.06 -0.71
CA LEU A 303 18.55 -6.78 -1.93
C LEU A 303 17.36 -5.87 -1.65
N PHE A 304 17.11 -4.92 -2.55
CA PHE A 304 15.92 -4.07 -2.50
C PHE A 304 15.17 -4.11 -3.83
N LEU A 305 13.85 -4.35 -3.75
CA LEU A 305 12.95 -4.33 -4.90
C LEU A 305 12.31 -2.95 -5.02
N ALA A 306 12.66 -2.22 -6.07
CA ALA A 306 12.15 -0.87 -6.34
C ALA A 306 11.25 -0.86 -7.57
N PRO A 307 10.07 -0.23 -7.53
CA PRO A 307 9.29 -0.02 -8.74
C PRO A 307 10.12 0.70 -9.81
N ALA A 308 10.07 0.23 -11.05
CA ALA A 308 10.87 0.76 -12.16
C ALA A 308 10.75 2.29 -12.30
N LYS A 309 9.55 2.83 -12.07
CA LYS A 309 9.29 4.29 -12.12
C LYS A 309 9.94 5.07 -10.98
N ASN A 310 10.37 4.40 -9.92
CA ASN A 310 11.06 5.02 -8.78
C ASN A 310 12.59 4.84 -8.83
N CYS A 311 13.15 4.13 -9.80
CA CYS A 311 14.55 3.75 -9.81
C CYS A 311 15.52 4.91 -9.61
N SER A 312 15.34 6.02 -10.32
CA SER A 312 16.24 7.19 -10.21
C SER A 312 16.27 7.77 -8.78
N GLU A 313 15.10 7.83 -8.13
CA GLU A 313 15.00 8.29 -6.73
C GLU A 313 15.54 7.23 -5.76
N ALA A 314 15.29 5.94 -6.01
CA ALA A 314 15.74 4.84 -5.16
C ALA A 314 17.27 4.82 -4.97
N VAL A 315 18.02 5.12 -6.04
CA VAL A 315 19.49 5.14 -6.00
C VAL A 315 20.07 6.56 -5.86
N SER A 316 19.25 7.54 -5.49
CA SER A 316 19.70 8.93 -5.28
C SER A 316 20.59 9.12 -4.05
N ARG A 317 20.44 8.25 -3.05
CA ARG A 317 21.20 8.22 -1.81
C ARG A 317 22.15 7.01 -1.78
N ASP A 318 23.01 6.99 -0.76
CA ASP A 318 23.94 5.89 -0.53
C ASP A 318 23.19 4.57 -0.21
N HIS A 319 23.50 3.54 -1.02
CA HIS A 319 22.97 2.19 -0.87
C HIS A 319 24.10 1.14 -0.98
N ASP A 320 25.34 1.54 -0.71
CA ASP A 320 26.50 0.67 -0.80
C ASP A 320 26.29 -0.63 0.01
N GLY A 321 26.63 -1.76 -0.59
CA GLY A 321 26.45 -3.09 -0.03
C GLY A 321 25.07 -3.70 -0.26
N MET A 322 24.08 -2.95 -0.79
CA MET A 322 22.75 -3.44 -1.12
C MET A 322 22.46 -3.27 -2.63
N THR A 323 22.04 -4.35 -3.28
CA THR A 323 21.63 -4.31 -4.69
C THR A 323 20.19 -3.79 -4.80
N VAL A 324 19.94 -2.79 -5.65
CA VAL A 324 18.59 -2.25 -5.90
C VAL A 324 18.12 -2.70 -7.28
N LEU A 325 17.15 -3.63 -7.30
CA LEU A 325 16.54 -4.16 -8.53
C LEU A 325 15.38 -3.28 -9.00
N SER A 326 15.27 -3.13 -10.31
CA SER A 326 14.14 -2.48 -10.97
C SER A 326 13.08 -3.52 -11.27
N VAL A 327 11.85 -3.34 -10.78
CA VAL A 327 10.75 -4.28 -11.02
C VAL A 327 9.50 -3.56 -11.50
N ASP A 328 8.77 -4.16 -12.45
CA ASP A 328 7.53 -3.58 -13.01
C ASP A 328 6.30 -4.46 -12.79
N SER A 329 6.49 -5.72 -12.40
CA SER A 329 5.42 -6.67 -12.10
C SER A 329 5.85 -7.68 -11.03
N LEU A 330 4.88 -8.41 -10.46
CA LEU A 330 5.14 -9.51 -9.53
C LEU A 330 6.00 -10.60 -10.18
N ASP A 331 5.67 -10.98 -11.41
CA ASP A 331 6.42 -11.99 -12.17
C ASP A 331 7.86 -11.53 -12.41
N ASP A 332 8.04 -10.25 -12.76
CA ASP A 332 9.37 -9.67 -12.95
C ASP A 332 10.15 -9.65 -11.62
N ALA A 333 9.54 -9.27 -10.51
CA ALA A 333 10.18 -9.27 -9.19
C ALA A 333 10.68 -10.67 -8.80
N ILE A 334 9.87 -11.70 -9.01
CA ILE A 334 10.24 -13.11 -8.74
C ILE A 334 11.40 -13.53 -9.65
N LYS A 335 11.32 -13.25 -10.96
CA LYS A 335 12.38 -13.56 -11.94
C LYS A 335 13.69 -12.85 -11.61
N GLN A 336 13.65 -11.58 -11.24
CA GLN A 336 14.83 -10.79 -10.87
C GLN A 336 15.49 -11.32 -9.59
N MET A 337 14.68 -11.70 -8.57
CA MET A 337 15.20 -12.33 -7.35
C MET A 337 15.85 -13.69 -7.64
N ASP A 338 15.21 -14.53 -8.45
CA ASP A 338 15.79 -15.83 -8.84
C ASP A 338 17.10 -15.64 -9.59
N ALA A 339 17.16 -14.72 -10.57
CA ALA A 339 18.38 -14.40 -11.29
C ALA A 339 19.50 -13.90 -10.35
N TYR A 340 19.16 -13.03 -9.39
CA TYR A 340 20.11 -12.59 -8.37
C TYR A 340 20.62 -13.74 -7.50
N ASN A 341 19.74 -14.67 -7.09
CA ASN A 341 20.10 -15.81 -6.25
C ASN A 341 20.97 -16.85 -6.98
N THR A 342 20.75 -17.06 -8.27
CA THR A 342 21.44 -18.05 -9.11
C THR A 342 22.63 -17.52 -9.88
N GLY A 343 22.90 -16.19 -9.80
CA GLY A 343 23.98 -15.52 -10.55
C GLY A 343 23.65 -15.29 -12.02
N GLY A 344 22.36 -15.25 -12.37
CA GLY A 344 21.88 -14.92 -13.71
C GLY A 344 21.90 -13.39 -13.99
N GLU A 345 21.32 -13.01 -15.13
CA GLU A 345 21.20 -11.59 -15.49
C GLU A 345 19.97 -10.96 -14.84
N TYR A 346 20.16 -9.83 -14.19
CA TYR A 346 19.11 -9.02 -13.55
C TYR A 346 19.28 -7.53 -13.84
N THR A 347 18.23 -6.77 -13.66
CA THR A 347 18.19 -5.32 -13.96
C THR A 347 18.27 -4.50 -12.68
N THR A 348 19.34 -3.72 -12.52
CA THR A 348 19.48 -2.78 -11.40
C THR A 348 18.95 -1.41 -11.75
N CYS A 349 18.49 -0.69 -10.73
CA CYS A 349 18.16 0.73 -10.85
C CYS A 349 19.42 1.54 -11.21
N LYS A 350 19.23 2.56 -12.06
CA LYS A 350 20.29 3.49 -12.51
C LYS A 350 19.85 4.93 -12.21
N LYS A 351 20.84 5.78 -11.93
CA LYS A 351 20.64 7.25 -11.74
C LYS A 351 20.17 7.91 -13.02
#